data_1956b40ecb678752d56a2f153ad47be2
#
_entry.id   1956b40ecb678752d56a2f153ad47be2
#
_cell.length_a   1.000
_cell.length_b   1.000
_cell.length_c   1.000
_cell.angle_alpha   90.00
_cell.angle_beta   90.00
_cell.angle_gamma   90.00
#
_symmetry.space_group_name_H-M   'P 1'
#
loop_
_entity.id
_entity.type
_entity.pdbx_description
1 polymer ?
#
loop_
_entity_poly.entity_id
_entity_poly.type
_entity_poly.pdbx_seq_one_letter_code
_entity_poly.pdbx_strand_id
1 'polypeptide(L)'
;MKPAALKELDLLVEMGLDFVRVPLDYRFWTEDFDYTHPGEAALGNIDAYLKATGERGLHLCLNLHRAPGFCINRIEEEKHRLWRDEEAQDGFVFQWEMFARRYRGVPNDRLSFDLLNEPMGASEDRVAHEAIMRRTVAAIRAIDPGREIVLDGWDAGNTAIPELADLGVIHSGRGYQPTAVTHYHASWWPPGMDLPEPVYPGTQYRGRIWNRETLRDIYGPWREVESRGVRVHIGEFGCYNLTPNDVALRWFADLLGLFREFRWGYSLWNFNGAFGIVNHGRPGTAYENWHGYQVDRALLDLYLQGRV
;
A
#
# COMPACT_ATOMS: atom_id res chain seq x y z
N MET A 1 -19.05 -11.51 -1.40
CA MET A 1 -17.70 -11.83 -0.86
C MET A 1 -17.52 -13.35 -0.85
N LYS A 2 -16.32 -13.85 -1.18
CA LYS A 2 -16.04 -15.30 -1.14
C LYS A 2 -15.88 -15.75 0.33
N PRO A 3 -16.34 -16.96 0.71
CA PRO A 3 -16.17 -17.48 2.07
C PRO A 3 -14.72 -17.51 2.58
N ALA A 4 -13.75 -17.72 1.70
CA ALA A 4 -12.33 -17.69 2.04
C ALA A 4 -11.89 -16.31 2.58
N ALA A 5 -12.37 -15.21 1.98
CA ALA A 5 -12.06 -13.86 2.43
C ALA A 5 -12.58 -13.57 3.86
N LEU A 6 -13.72 -14.10 4.25
CA LEU A 6 -14.24 -13.96 5.62
C LEU A 6 -13.36 -14.69 6.63
N LYS A 7 -12.90 -15.91 6.31
CA LYS A 7 -11.97 -16.65 7.17
C LYS A 7 -10.64 -15.92 7.36
N GLU A 8 -10.15 -15.26 6.31
CA GLU A 8 -8.92 -14.47 6.41
C GLU A 8 -9.11 -13.23 7.29
N LEU A 9 -10.27 -12.57 7.25
CA LEU A 9 -10.59 -11.48 8.17
C LEU A 9 -10.64 -11.96 9.63
N ASP A 10 -11.21 -13.13 9.89
CA ASP A 10 -11.22 -13.72 11.23
C ASP A 10 -9.80 -14.03 11.71
N LEU A 11 -8.95 -14.58 10.83
CA LEU A 11 -7.55 -14.87 11.13
C LEU A 11 -6.74 -13.59 11.39
N LEU A 12 -6.99 -12.51 10.65
CA LEU A 12 -6.38 -11.20 10.92
C LEU A 12 -6.64 -10.72 12.34
N VAL A 13 -7.90 -10.79 12.78
CA VAL A 13 -8.30 -10.41 14.14
C VAL A 13 -7.65 -11.30 15.19
N GLU A 14 -7.66 -12.63 14.98
CA GLU A 14 -7.01 -13.58 15.87
C GLU A 14 -5.50 -13.33 16.01
N MET A 15 -4.84 -12.94 14.92
CA MET A 15 -3.43 -12.51 14.93
C MET A 15 -3.22 -11.14 15.59
N GLY A 16 -4.28 -10.44 15.98
CA GLY A 16 -4.18 -9.11 16.58
C GLY A 16 -3.96 -7.99 15.55
N LEU A 17 -4.23 -8.18 14.27
CA LEU A 17 -4.15 -7.14 13.25
C LEU A 17 -5.45 -6.30 13.25
N ASP A 18 -5.37 -5.02 12.87
CA ASP A 18 -6.46 -4.05 12.99
C ASP A 18 -6.78 -3.27 11.70
N PHE A 19 -6.00 -3.49 10.66
CA PHE A 19 -6.05 -2.70 9.43
C PHE A 19 -5.99 -3.60 8.20
N VAL A 20 -6.81 -3.27 7.19
CA VAL A 20 -6.83 -3.95 5.89
C VAL A 20 -6.79 -2.91 4.78
N ARG A 21 -5.73 -2.89 3.99
CA ARG A 21 -5.66 -2.13 2.75
C ARG A 21 -6.08 -3.04 1.60
N VAL A 22 -7.10 -2.62 0.85
CA VAL A 22 -7.66 -3.42 -0.25
C VAL A 22 -7.32 -2.78 -1.58
N PRO A 23 -6.48 -3.44 -2.41
CA PRO A 23 -6.18 -2.96 -3.74
C PRO A 23 -7.38 -3.16 -4.66
N LEU A 24 -7.85 -2.09 -5.26
CA LEU A 24 -9.00 -2.06 -6.16
C LEU A 24 -8.55 -1.74 -7.59
N ASP A 25 -9.20 -2.39 -8.54
CA ASP A 25 -9.08 -2.09 -9.96
C ASP A 25 -10.45 -1.54 -10.43
N TYR A 26 -10.47 -0.32 -10.93
CA TYR A 26 -11.71 0.34 -11.35
C TYR A 26 -12.49 -0.46 -12.41
N ARG A 27 -11.83 -1.31 -13.18
CA ARG A 27 -12.43 -2.16 -14.20
C ARG A 27 -13.30 -3.28 -13.63
N PHE A 28 -13.28 -3.52 -12.31
CA PHE A 28 -14.22 -4.44 -11.69
C PHE A 28 -15.66 -3.93 -11.68
N TRP A 29 -15.86 -2.64 -11.80
CA TRP A 29 -17.20 -2.02 -11.84
C TRP A 29 -17.42 -1.11 -13.03
N THR A 30 -16.49 -0.97 -13.97
CA THR A 30 -16.63 -0.25 -15.22
C THR A 30 -16.29 -1.13 -16.41
N GLU A 31 -16.89 -0.83 -17.57
CA GLU A 31 -16.63 -1.55 -18.82
C GLU A 31 -16.12 -0.57 -19.88
N ASP A 32 -15.32 -1.05 -20.81
CA ASP A 32 -14.86 -0.32 -22.02
C ASP A 32 -14.31 1.09 -21.76
N PHE A 33 -13.64 1.30 -20.61
CA PHE A 33 -13.12 2.61 -20.15
C PHE A 33 -14.21 3.68 -19.97
N ASP A 34 -15.47 3.28 -19.76
CA ASP A 34 -16.50 4.19 -19.30
C ASP A 34 -16.36 4.43 -17.80
N TYR A 35 -15.61 5.48 -17.46
CA TYR A 35 -15.24 5.77 -16.06
C TYR A 35 -16.41 6.23 -15.19
N THR A 36 -17.56 6.58 -15.80
CA THR A 36 -18.64 7.29 -15.12
C THR A 36 -19.91 6.49 -14.90
N HIS A 37 -19.99 5.26 -15.43
CA HIS A 37 -21.14 4.37 -15.27
C HIS A 37 -20.75 3.06 -14.55
N PRO A 38 -20.55 3.12 -13.22
CA PRO A 38 -20.12 1.94 -12.45
C PRO A 38 -21.28 0.94 -12.27
N GLY A 39 -20.94 -0.35 -12.35
CA GLY A 39 -21.89 -1.45 -12.11
C GLY A 39 -22.15 -1.68 -10.62
N GLU A 40 -23.37 -1.50 -10.17
CA GLU A 40 -23.79 -1.65 -8.76
C GLU A 40 -23.51 -3.03 -8.16
N ALA A 41 -23.60 -4.11 -8.94
CA ALA A 41 -23.32 -5.44 -8.44
C ALA A 41 -21.88 -5.62 -7.95
N ALA A 42 -20.92 -5.01 -8.65
CA ALA A 42 -19.50 -5.03 -8.26
C ALA A 42 -19.25 -4.13 -7.05
N LEU A 43 -19.83 -2.93 -7.01
CA LEU A 43 -19.76 -2.03 -5.84
C LEU A 43 -20.36 -2.67 -4.58
N GLY A 44 -21.42 -3.45 -4.71
CA GLY A 44 -22.03 -4.23 -3.61
C GLY A 44 -21.06 -5.23 -2.95
N ASN A 45 -20.03 -5.71 -3.66
CA ASN A 45 -18.97 -6.52 -3.04
C ASN A 45 -18.08 -5.68 -2.11
N ILE A 46 -17.82 -4.41 -2.46
CA ILE A 46 -17.05 -3.49 -1.61
C ILE A 46 -17.86 -3.16 -0.35
N ASP A 47 -19.17 -2.92 -0.48
CA ASP A 47 -20.08 -2.71 0.66
C ASP A 47 -20.05 -3.89 1.62
N ALA A 48 -20.10 -5.12 1.08
CA ALA A 48 -20.03 -6.33 1.88
C ALA A 48 -18.67 -6.47 2.60
N TYR A 49 -17.60 -6.00 1.97
CA TYR A 49 -16.27 -5.99 2.59
C TYR A 49 -16.21 -4.97 3.74
N LEU A 50 -16.70 -3.74 3.51
CA LEU A 50 -16.77 -2.70 4.54
C LEU A 50 -17.61 -3.16 5.76
N LYS A 51 -18.74 -3.81 5.50
CA LYS A 51 -19.56 -4.38 6.57
C LYS A 51 -18.80 -5.45 7.35
N ALA A 52 -18.15 -6.39 6.65
CA ALA A 52 -17.46 -7.51 7.29
C ALA A 52 -16.24 -7.09 8.11
N THR A 53 -15.45 -6.11 7.62
CA THR A 53 -14.35 -5.51 8.39
C THR A 53 -14.87 -4.75 9.59
N GLY A 54 -15.94 -3.96 9.41
CA GLY A 54 -16.57 -3.22 10.49
C GLY A 54 -17.13 -4.08 11.62
N GLU A 55 -17.75 -5.24 11.30
CA GLU A 55 -18.24 -6.22 12.28
C GLU A 55 -17.11 -6.84 13.12
N ARG A 56 -15.87 -6.78 12.62
CA ARG A 56 -14.67 -7.31 13.26
C ARG A 56 -13.79 -6.26 13.93
N GLY A 57 -14.17 -5.00 13.89
CA GLY A 57 -13.35 -3.91 14.41
C GLY A 57 -12.12 -3.58 13.58
N LEU A 58 -12.04 -4.09 12.33
CA LEU A 58 -10.95 -3.79 11.40
C LEU A 58 -11.20 -2.46 10.68
N HIS A 59 -10.16 -1.67 10.51
CA HIS A 59 -10.17 -0.52 9.62
C HIS A 59 -10.00 -0.97 8.17
N LEU A 60 -10.83 -0.47 7.26
CA LEU A 60 -10.72 -0.70 5.83
C LEU A 60 -10.13 0.54 5.14
N CYS A 61 -9.02 0.35 4.42
CA CYS A 61 -8.46 1.34 3.53
C CYS A 61 -8.72 0.93 2.08
N LEU A 62 -9.54 1.68 1.36
CA LEU A 62 -9.77 1.47 -0.07
C LEU A 62 -8.68 2.14 -0.86
N ASN A 63 -7.98 1.39 -1.70
CA ASN A 63 -6.92 1.91 -2.55
C ASN A 63 -7.23 1.66 -4.02
N LEU A 64 -7.18 2.69 -4.87
CA LEU A 64 -7.16 2.49 -6.31
C LEU A 64 -5.75 2.04 -6.74
N HIS A 65 -5.58 0.73 -6.80
CA HIS A 65 -4.34 0.10 -7.26
C HIS A 65 -4.17 0.23 -8.78
N ARG A 66 -5.30 0.13 -9.49
CA ARG A 66 -5.46 0.59 -10.86
C ARG A 66 -6.56 1.65 -10.91
N ALA A 67 -6.21 2.80 -11.42
CA ALA A 67 -7.08 3.95 -11.60
C ALA A 67 -7.26 4.27 -13.09
N PRO A 68 -8.29 5.04 -13.49
CA PRO A 68 -8.39 5.55 -14.84
C PRO A 68 -7.07 6.17 -15.33
N GLY A 69 -6.51 5.60 -16.39
CA GLY A 69 -5.29 6.07 -17.02
C GLY A 69 -3.97 5.77 -16.30
N PHE A 70 -3.98 5.02 -15.20
CA PHE A 70 -2.75 4.68 -14.47
C PHE A 70 -2.80 3.32 -13.77
N CYS A 71 -1.75 2.54 -13.97
CA CYS A 71 -1.39 1.40 -13.13
C CYS A 71 0.13 1.20 -13.14
N ILE A 72 0.74 1.03 -11.99
CA ILE A 72 2.17 0.70 -11.91
C ILE A 72 2.48 -0.66 -12.53
N ASN A 73 1.59 -1.62 -12.36
CA ASN A 73 1.66 -2.95 -12.97
C ASN A 73 1.15 -2.87 -14.42
N ARG A 74 2.03 -2.58 -15.36
CA ARG A 74 1.72 -2.39 -16.79
C ARG A 74 1.38 -3.70 -17.53
N ILE A 75 0.53 -4.55 -16.94
CA ILE A 75 0.13 -5.82 -17.56
C ILE A 75 -0.79 -5.58 -18.76
N GLU A 76 -1.58 -4.51 -18.73
CA GLU A 76 -2.47 -4.09 -19.79
C GLU A 76 -2.42 -2.58 -19.96
N GLU A 77 -2.51 -2.10 -21.20
CA GLU A 77 -2.50 -0.67 -21.48
C GLU A 77 -3.82 0.00 -21.09
N GLU A 78 -3.72 1.19 -20.52
CA GLU A 78 -4.84 2.10 -20.35
C GLU A 78 -5.12 2.85 -21.65
N LYS A 79 -6.38 3.09 -21.97
CA LYS A 79 -6.77 3.86 -23.15
C LYS A 79 -6.30 5.32 -23.08
N HIS A 80 -6.34 5.88 -21.89
CA HIS A 80 -5.93 7.23 -21.58
C HIS A 80 -4.76 7.23 -20.59
N ARG A 81 -4.13 8.39 -20.38
CA ARG A 81 -3.01 8.56 -19.44
C ARG A 81 -3.37 9.58 -18.38
N LEU A 82 -3.38 9.18 -17.12
CA LEU A 82 -3.80 10.00 -16.00
C LEU A 82 -3.07 11.36 -15.92
N TRP A 83 -1.78 11.39 -16.27
CA TRP A 83 -1.00 12.62 -16.19
C TRP A 83 -1.21 13.57 -17.39
N ARG A 84 -1.97 13.17 -18.43
CA ARG A 84 -2.05 13.89 -19.70
C ARG A 84 -3.46 14.10 -20.24
N ASP A 85 -4.35 13.13 -20.03
CA ASP A 85 -5.65 13.10 -20.69
C ASP A 85 -6.75 13.48 -19.71
N GLU A 86 -7.53 14.50 -20.07
CA GLU A 86 -8.60 15.05 -19.23
C GLU A 86 -9.66 13.99 -18.89
N GLU A 87 -9.96 13.09 -19.83
CA GLU A 87 -10.90 11.99 -19.64
C GLU A 87 -10.47 11.05 -18.49
N ALA A 88 -9.18 10.76 -18.38
CA ALA A 88 -8.66 9.94 -17.28
C ALA A 88 -8.68 10.71 -15.95
N GLN A 89 -8.36 12.01 -15.99
CA GLN A 89 -8.37 12.88 -14.82
C GLN A 89 -9.78 13.04 -14.26
N ASP A 90 -10.75 13.31 -15.12
CA ASP A 90 -12.16 13.42 -14.75
C ASP A 90 -12.70 12.09 -14.24
N GLY A 91 -12.35 11.00 -14.92
CA GLY A 91 -12.67 9.65 -14.48
C GLY A 91 -12.11 9.32 -13.10
N PHE A 92 -10.85 9.69 -12.82
CA PHE A 92 -10.22 9.49 -11.51
C PHE A 92 -10.95 10.25 -10.39
N VAL A 93 -11.26 11.52 -10.63
CA VAL A 93 -12.02 12.34 -9.66
C VAL A 93 -13.41 11.75 -9.44
N PHE A 94 -14.10 11.35 -10.52
CA PHE A 94 -15.43 10.73 -10.44
C PHE A 94 -15.44 9.47 -9.56
N GLN A 95 -14.42 8.59 -9.70
CA GLN A 95 -14.34 7.37 -8.87
C GLN A 95 -14.33 7.72 -7.37
N TRP A 96 -13.55 8.72 -6.98
CA TRP A 96 -13.48 9.12 -5.58
C TRP A 96 -14.69 9.89 -5.08
N GLU A 97 -15.32 10.71 -5.93
CA GLU A 97 -16.63 11.32 -5.61
C GLU A 97 -17.72 10.26 -5.42
N MET A 98 -17.74 9.24 -6.26
CA MET A 98 -18.66 8.11 -6.13
C MET A 98 -18.50 7.42 -4.77
N PHE A 99 -17.27 7.06 -4.38
CA PHE A 99 -17.01 6.46 -3.07
C PHE A 99 -17.31 7.42 -1.91
N ALA A 100 -17.01 8.70 -2.07
CA ALA A 100 -17.33 9.71 -1.04
C ALA A 100 -18.85 9.82 -0.81
N ARG A 101 -19.67 9.81 -1.88
CA ARG A 101 -21.14 9.80 -1.79
C ARG A 101 -21.65 8.49 -1.17
N ARG A 102 -21.12 7.34 -1.63
CA ARG A 102 -21.57 6.01 -1.21
C ARG A 102 -21.30 5.77 0.27
N TYR A 103 -20.15 6.21 0.78
CA TYR A 103 -19.71 5.96 2.15
C TYR A 103 -19.75 7.19 3.06
N ARG A 104 -20.49 8.23 2.65
CA ARG A 104 -20.67 9.43 3.46
C ARG A 104 -21.22 9.07 4.85
N GLY A 105 -20.55 9.57 5.90
CA GLY A 105 -20.94 9.33 7.28
C GLY A 105 -20.41 8.03 7.88
N VAL A 106 -19.71 7.18 7.13
CA VAL A 106 -18.93 6.08 7.71
C VAL A 106 -17.79 6.68 8.53
N PRO A 107 -17.60 6.32 9.82
CA PRO A 107 -16.56 6.89 10.66
C PRO A 107 -15.14 6.64 10.13
N ASN A 108 -14.21 7.56 10.41
CA ASN A 108 -12.82 7.46 9.95
C ASN A 108 -12.00 6.37 10.65
N ASP A 109 -12.43 5.90 11.81
CA ASP A 109 -11.84 4.70 12.44
C ASP A 109 -12.21 3.40 11.73
N ARG A 110 -13.14 3.46 10.77
CA ARG A 110 -13.61 2.31 9.97
C ARG A 110 -13.18 2.36 8.53
N LEU A 111 -12.98 3.55 7.95
CA LEU A 111 -12.76 3.70 6.51
C LEU A 111 -11.86 4.88 6.19
N SER A 112 -10.85 4.63 5.35
CA SER A 112 -10.04 5.66 4.69
C SER A 112 -9.94 5.41 3.19
N PHE A 113 -9.54 6.46 2.44
CA PHE A 113 -9.35 6.44 1.00
C PHE A 113 -7.89 6.68 0.66
N ASP A 114 -7.24 5.70 0.06
CA ASP A 114 -5.88 5.78 -0.47
C ASP A 114 -5.97 5.98 -1.99
N LEU A 115 -5.74 7.22 -2.42
CA LEU A 115 -6.23 7.69 -3.72
C LEU A 115 -5.60 6.99 -4.92
N LEU A 116 -4.30 6.73 -4.88
CA LEU A 116 -3.61 6.11 -6.02
C LEU A 116 -2.40 5.31 -5.55
N ASN A 117 -2.37 4.05 -5.93
CA ASN A 117 -1.22 3.20 -5.65
C ASN A 117 0.01 3.62 -6.44
N GLU A 118 1.11 3.90 -5.73
CA GLU A 118 2.45 4.01 -6.29
C GLU A 118 2.57 4.94 -7.51
N PRO A 119 2.14 6.20 -7.42
CA PRO A 119 2.23 7.14 -8.52
C PRO A 119 3.67 7.31 -8.99
N MET A 120 3.87 7.27 -10.30
CA MET A 120 5.16 7.50 -10.94
C MET A 120 4.99 8.00 -12.38
N GLY A 121 6.04 8.57 -12.93
CA GLY A 121 6.07 9.10 -14.30
C GLY A 121 7.37 9.81 -14.58
N ALA A 122 7.42 10.60 -15.64
CA ALA A 122 8.51 11.52 -15.89
C ALA A 122 8.47 12.69 -14.90
N SER A 123 9.57 13.43 -14.78
CA SER A 123 9.65 14.55 -13.82
C SER A 123 8.59 15.63 -14.06
N GLU A 124 8.24 15.88 -15.32
CA GLU A 124 7.19 16.81 -15.71
C GLU A 124 5.77 16.36 -15.33
N ASP A 125 5.54 15.07 -15.18
CA ASP A 125 4.24 14.51 -14.78
C ASP A 125 3.91 14.83 -13.31
N ARG A 126 4.91 15.18 -12.49
CA ARG A 126 4.72 15.52 -11.08
C ARG A 126 3.83 16.76 -10.88
N VAL A 127 3.86 17.71 -11.79
CA VAL A 127 2.97 18.89 -11.75
C VAL A 127 1.51 18.46 -11.95
N ALA A 128 1.26 17.57 -12.90
CA ALA A 128 -0.08 17.03 -13.13
C ALA A 128 -0.54 16.16 -11.93
N HIS A 129 0.36 15.36 -11.35
CA HIS A 129 0.08 14.60 -10.13
C HIS A 129 -0.38 15.52 -9.00
N GLU A 130 0.37 16.58 -8.69
CA GLU A 130 -0.01 17.55 -7.65
C GLU A 130 -1.40 18.13 -7.92
N ALA A 131 -1.65 18.60 -9.14
CA ALA A 131 -2.91 19.22 -9.52
C ALA A 131 -4.10 18.25 -9.38
N ILE A 132 -3.95 17.00 -9.83
CA ILE A 132 -5.00 15.98 -9.76
C ILE A 132 -5.26 15.57 -8.30
N MET A 133 -4.24 15.38 -7.48
CA MET A 133 -4.43 15.04 -6.06
C MET A 133 -5.15 16.16 -5.32
N ARG A 134 -4.79 17.44 -5.52
CA ARG A 134 -5.48 18.60 -4.94
C ARG A 134 -6.94 18.65 -5.37
N ARG A 135 -7.21 18.48 -6.66
CA ARG A 135 -8.57 18.46 -7.22
C ARG A 135 -9.41 17.34 -6.60
N THR A 136 -8.85 16.15 -6.49
CA THR A 136 -9.56 14.98 -5.96
C THR A 136 -9.84 15.12 -4.46
N VAL A 137 -8.88 15.58 -3.67
CA VAL A 137 -9.08 15.86 -2.24
C VAL A 137 -10.17 16.90 -2.03
N ALA A 138 -10.17 17.98 -2.84
CA ALA A 138 -11.21 19.00 -2.77
C ALA A 138 -12.61 18.45 -3.13
N ALA A 139 -12.71 17.60 -4.15
CA ALA A 139 -13.95 16.96 -4.57
C ALA A 139 -14.52 16.02 -3.48
N ILE A 140 -13.66 15.19 -2.88
CA ILE A 140 -14.05 14.32 -1.76
C ILE A 140 -14.57 15.16 -0.59
N ARG A 141 -13.86 16.21 -0.19
CA ARG A 141 -14.21 17.05 0.96
C ARG A 141 -15.45 17.91 0.75
N ALA A 142 -15.80 18.22 -0.49
CA ALA A 142 -17.08 18.85 -0.81
C ALA A 142 -18.28 17.94 -0.49
N ILE A 143 -18.08 16.62 -0.50
CA ILE A 143 -19.11 15.60 -0.24
C ILE A 143 -19.03 15.10 1.21
N ASP A 144 -17.85 14.76 1.66
CA ASP A 144 -17.52 14.21 2.99
C ASP A 144 -16.33 14.99 3.60
N PRO A 145 -16.59 16.13 4.25
CA PRO A 145 -15.53 17.06 4.69
C PRO A 145 -14.50 16.47 5.65
N GLY A 146 -14.90 15.45 6.40
CA GLY A 146 -14.05 14.82 7.41
C GLY A 146 -13.33 13.57 6.95
N ARG A 147 -13.50 13.13 5.68
CA ARG A 147 -12.94 11.85 5.22
C ARG A 147 -11.43 11.78 5.40
N GLU A 148 -10.97 10.68 6.00
CA GLU A 148 -9.56 10.33 6.08
C GLU A 148 -9.06 9.93 4.69
N ILE A 149 -8.04 10.65 4.21
CA ILE A 149 -7.45 10.46 2.88
C ILE A 149 -5.96 10.15 3.02
N VAL A 150 -5.48 9.22 2.22
CA VAL A 150 -4.08 8.80 2.13
C VAL A 150 -3.56 9.11 0.72
N LEU A 151 -2.37 9.65 0.62
CA LEU A 151 -1.66 9.86 -0.65
C LEU A 151 -0.34 9.11 -0.62
N ASP A 152 -0.15 8.23 -1.57
CA ASP A 152 1.16 7.59 -1.78
C ASP A 152 2.19 8.61 -2.29
N GLY A 153 3.42 8.47 -1.85
CA GLY A 153 4.54 9.26 -2.34
C GLY A 153 4.83 9.01 -3.82
N TRP A 154 5.53 9.95 -4.45
CA TRP A 154 5.97 9.82 -5.83
C TRP A 154 7.05 8.74 -6.00
N ASP A 155 7.35 8.36 -7.25
CA ASP A 155 8.34 7.33 -7.60
C ASP A 155 8.05 6.00 -6.89
N ALA A 156 6.85 5.46 -7.18
CA ALA A 156 6.36 4.24 -6.56
C ALA A 156 6.37 4.29 -5.02
N GLY A 157 6.01 5.44 -4.43
CA GLY A 157 5.97 5.63 -2.99
C GLY A 157 7.33 5.79 -2.31
N ASN A 158 8.43 5.92 -3.08
CA ASN A 158 9.77 6.08 -2.51
C ASN A 158 10.14 7.54 -2.23
N THR A 159 9.46 8.50 -2.83
CA THR A 159 9.75 9.94 -2.70
C THR A 159 8.61 10.65 -1.99
N ALA A 160 8.92 11.36 -0.90
CA ALA A 160 7.97 12.20 -0.19
C ALA A 160 7.41 13.32 -1.09
N ILE A 161 6.21 13.79 -0.80
CA ILE A 161 5.45 14.77 -1.58
C ILE A 161 5.19 16.06 -0.76
N PRO A 162 6.24 16.80 -0.35
CA PRO A 162 6.11 17.96 0.52
C PRO A 162 5.25 19.09 -0.07
N GLU A 163 5.05 19.12 -1.38
CA GLU A 163 4.15 20.02 -2.09
C GLU A 163 2.67 19.81 -1.75
N LEU A 164 2.30 18.64 -1.22
CA LEU A 164 0.93 18.30 -0.81
C LEU A 164 0.73 18.32 0.72
N ALA A 165 1.72 18.80 1.47
CA ALA A 165 1.69 18.81 2.95
C ALA A 165 0.56 19.67 3.55
N ASP A 166 0.09 20.68 2.81
CA ASP A 166 -0.97 21.59 3.21
C ASP A 166 -2.39 21.00 3.11
N LEU A 167 -2.54 19.83 2.50
CA LEU A 167 -3.86 19.21 2.30
C LEU A 167 -4.44 18.56 3.57
N GLY A 168 -3.67 18.38 4.65
CA GLY A 168 -4.14 17.73 5.86
C GLY A 168 -4.57 16.28 5.64
N VAL A 169 -3.83 15.56 4.82
CA VAL A 169 -3.99 14.13 4.50
C VAL A 169 -2.86 13.31 5.08
N ILE A 170 -2.97 11.99 5.09
CA ILE A 170 -1.87 11.09 5.44
C ILE A 170 -0.98 10.91 4.22
N HIS A 171 0.33 11.01 4.38
CA HIS A 171 1.29 10.62 3.34
C HIS A 171 1.76 9.19 3.57
N SER A 172 1.75 8.39 2.51
CA SER A 172 2.06 6.96 2.55
C SER A 172 3.36 6.67 1.79
N GLY A 173 4.34 6.12 2.50
CA GLY A 173 5.61 5.65 1.93
C GLY A 173 5.61 4.16 1.63
N ARG A 174 6.75 3.69 1.10
CA ARG A 174 7.03 2.27 0.83
C ARG A 174 8.25 1.78 1.59
N GLY A 175 8.22 0.50 1.96
CA GLY A 175 9.29 -0.16 2.68
C GLY A 175 9.86 -1.35 1.92
N TYR A 176 10.31 -1.14 0.67
CA TYR A 176 10.91 -2.21 -0.13
C TYR A 176 12.42 -2.08 -0.35
N GLN A 177 13.05 -1.04 0.21
CA GLN A 177 14.47 -0.85 0.02
C GLN A 177 15.32 -1.69 1.00
N PRO A 178 16.44 -2.26 0.56
CA PRO A 178 16.91 -2.31 -0.83
C PRO A 178 16.21 -3.43 -1.61
N THR A 179 15.83 -3.15 -2.85
CA THR A 179 15.15 -4.16 -3.69
C THR A 179 16.03 -5.37 -4.02
N ALA A 180 17.34 -5.26 -3.89
CA ALA A 180 18.26 -6.40 -3.94
C ALA A 180 17.99 -7.44 -2.84
N VAL A 181 17.41 -7.04 -1.71
CA VAL A 181 16.97 -7.95 -0.63
C VAL A 181 15.50 -8.33 -0.85
N THR A 182 14.62 -7.34 -1.02
CA THR A 182 13.17 -7.57 -0.94
C THR A 182 12.56 -8.17 -2.21
N HIS A 183 13.24 -8.06 -3.35
CA HIS A 183 12.79 -8.58 -4.66
C HIS A 183 13.77 -9.58 -5.27
N TYR A 184 14.59 -10.23 -4.44
CA TYR A 184 15.53 -11.23 -4.90
C TYR A 184 14.82 -12.33 -5.70
N HIS A 185 15.24 -12.54 -6.97
CA HIS A 185 14.62 -13.45 -7.93
C HIS A 185 13.11 -13.25 -8.19
N ALA A 186 12.55 -12.08 -7.90
CA ALA A 186 11.18 -11.77 -8.32
C ALA A 186 11.09 -11.70 -9.85
N SER A 187 10.21 -12.51 -10.44
CA SER A 187 10.16 -12.71 -11.90
C SER A 187 9.71 -11.46 -12.69
N TRP A 188 9.04 -10.53 -12.03
CA TRP A 188 8.60 -9.25 -12.62
C TRP A 188 9.62 -8.12 -12.44
N TRP A 189 10.69 -8.36 -11.67
CA TRP A 189 11.77 -7.39 -11.53
C TRP A 189 12.55 -7.32 -12.85
N PRO A 190 13.07 -6.14 -13.26
CA PRO A 190 13.62 -5.97 -14.60
C PRO A 190 14.55 -7.11 -15.01
N PRO A 191 14.30 -7.78 -16.15
CA PRO A 191 15.15 -8.86 -16.62
C PRO A 191 16.57 -8.35 -16.86
N GLY A 192 17.56 -9.14 -16.46
CA GLY A 192 18.98 -8.82 -16.63
C GLY A 192 19.66 -8.20 -15.41
N MET A 193 18.96 -7.98 -14.31
CA MET A 193 19.62 -7.70 -13.03
C MET A 193 20.01 -9.04 -12.38
N ASP A 194 21.25 -9.48 -12.63
CA ASP A 194 21.87 -10.56 -11.89
C ASP A 194 22.25 -10.03 -10.49
N LEU A 195 21.34 -10.19 -9.55
CA LEU A 195 21.56 -9.77 -8.17
C LEU A 195 22.28 -10.89 -7.43
N PRO A 196 23.39 -10.59 -6.74
CA PRO A 196 24.06 -11.57 -5.91
C PRO A 196 23.12 -12.03 -4.78
N GLU A 197 23.37 -13.20 -4.22
CA GLU A 197 22.63 -13.66 -3.04
C GLU A 197 22.70 -12.59 -1.96
N PRO A 198 21.53 -12.16 -1.43
CA PRO A 198 21.47 -11.02 -0.53
C PRO A 198 22.06 -11.41 0.83
N VAL A 199 22.80 -10.47 1.42
CA VAL A 199 23.24 -10.51 2.80
C VAL A 199 22.68 -9.28 3.51
N TYR A 200 22.16 -9.43 4.71
CA TYR A 200 21.69 -8.28 5.48
C TYR A 200 22.01 -8.47 6.98
N PRO A 201 22.58 -7.41 7.62
CA PRO A 201 23.07 -6.16 7.05
C PRO A 201 24.32 -6.35 6.17
N GLY A 202 24.59 -5.37 5.30
CA GLY A 202 25.81 -5.33 4.52
C GLY A 202 25.63 -5.50 2.99
N THR A 203 24.41 -5.67 2.49
CA THR A 203 24.11 -5.69 1.05
C THR A 203 24.68 -4.44 0.37
N GLN A 204 25.52 -4.63 -0.65
CA GLN A 204 25.97 -3.55 -1.51
C GLN A 204 25.02 -3.40 -2.70
N TYR A 205 24.31 -2.28 -2.78
CA TYR A 205 23.34 -2.07 -3.84
C TYR A 205 23.18 -0.57 -4.14
N ARG A 206 23.17 -0.21 -5.42
CA ARG A 206 23.05 1.17 -5.92
C ARG A 206 24.02 2.14 -5.21
N GLY A 207 25.29 1.72 -5.08
CA GLY A 207 26.36 2.55 -4.50
C GLY A 207 26.27 2.76 -2.98
N ARG A 208 25.43 2.01 -2.27
CA ARG A 208 25.28 2.06 -0.81
C ARG A 208 25.50 0.70 -0.18
N ILE A 209 25.97 0.69 1.06
CA ILE A 209 25.96 -0.47 1.95
C ILE A 209 24.68 -0.37 2.79
N TRP A 210 23.82 -1.38 2.68
CA TRP A 210 22.51 -1.35 3.34
C TRP A 210 22.55 -2.00 4.71
N ASN A 211 22.13 -1.25 5.68
CA ASN A 211 21.98 -1.60 7.07
C ASN A 211 20.86 -0.74 7.70
N ARG A 212 20.64 -0.83 9.00
CA ARG A 212 19.60 -0.05 9.70
C ARG A 212 19.78 1.47 9.53
N GLU A 213 21.02 1.96 9.51
CA GLU A 213 21.29 3.39 9.37
C GLU A 213 20.94 3.89 7.97
N THR A 214 21.36 3.17 6.93
CA THR A 214 20.98 3.48 5.54
C THR A 214 19.46 3.42 5.33
N LEU A 215 18.76 2.46 5.98
CA LEU A 215 17.29 2.41 5.99
C LEU A 215 16.70 3.66 6.67
N ARG A 216 17.29 4.12 7.79
CA ARG A 216 16.87 5.36 8.46
C ARG A 216 17.00 6.58 7.54
N ASP A 217 18.11 6.67 6.84
CA ASP A 217 18.44 7.84 5.99
C ASP A 217 17.44 8.02 4.85
N ILE A 218 16.96 6.93 4.23
CA ILE A 218 15.98 7.03 3.14
C ILE A 218 14.63 7.60 3.60
N TYR A 219 14.32 7.53 4.89
CA TYR A 219 13.10 8.10 5.47
C TYR A 219 13.28 9.55 5.96
N GLY A 220 14.48 10.13 5.83
CA GLY A 220 14.74 11.53 6.19
C GLY A 220 13.74 12.53 5.60
N PRO A 221 13.47 12.50 4.27
CA PRO A 221 12.47 13.38 3.65
C PRO A 221 11.04 13.20 4.20
N TRP A 222 10.65 11.99 4.59
CA TRP A 222 9.36 11.71 5.22
C TRP A 222 9.28 12.29 6.63
N ARG A 223 10.37 12.21 7.41
CA ARG A 223 10.49 12.86 8.73
C ARG A 223 10.42 14.38 8.62
N GLU A 224 10.96 14.95 7.55
CA GLU A 224 10.86 16.39 7.28
C GLU A 224 9.40 16.80 7.01
N VAL A 225 8.67 16.05 6.20
CA VAL A 225 7.24 16.30 5.95
C VAL A 225 6.42 16.13 7.24
N GLU A 226 6.72 15.12 8.05
CA GLU A 226 6.09 14.91 9.36
C GLU A 226 6.33 16.11 10.31
N SER A 227 7.51 16.70 10.31
CA SER A 227 7.82 17.89 11.13
C SER A 227 6.96 19.11 10.79
N ARG A 228 6.30 19.11 9.63
CA ARG A 228 5.33 20.11 9.17
C ARG A 228 3.89 19.78 9.60
N GLY A 229 3.69 18.73 10.41
CA GLY A 229 2.38 18.31 10.92
C GLY A 229 1.65 17.28 10.06
N VAL A 230 2.28 16.73 9.03
CA VAL A 230 1.70 15.65 8.20
C VAL A 230 1.87 14.31 8.92
N ARG A 231 0.81 13.52 8.98
CA ARG A 231 0.90 12.13 9.43
C ARG A 231 1.51 11.27 8.34
N VAL A 232 2.44 10.39 8.72
CA VAL A 232 3.12 9.46 7.82
C VAL A 232 2.70 8.03 8.15
N HIS A 233 2.46 7.25 7.11
CA HIS A 233 2.15 5.82 7.16
C HIS A 233 3.01 5.08 6.13
N ILE A 234 3.33 3.82 6.39
CA ILE A 234 3.96 2.95 5.40
C ILE A 234 2.91 2.01 4.83
N GLY A 235 2.37 2.39 3.67
CA GLY A 235 1.22 1.70 3.06
C GLY A 235 1.52 0.31 2.52
N GLU A 236 2.79 0.07 2.13
CA GLU A 236 3.26 -1.26 1.76
C GLU A 236 4.73 -1.45 2.10
N PHE A 237 5.07 -2.64 2.56
CA PHE A 237 6.42 -3.17 2.67
C PHE A 237 6.36 -4.70 2.66
N GLY A 238 7.48 -5.34 2.35
CA GLY A 238 7.51 -6.80 2.33
C GLY A 238 8.81 -7.32 1.74
N CYS A 239 8.97 -8.64 1.81
CA CYS A 239 10.15 -9.32 1.28
C CYS A 239 9.70 -10.59 0.55
N TYR A 240 10.10 -10.70 -0.73
CA TYR A 240 9.73 -11.84 -1.57
C TYR A 240 10.29 -13.15 -1.00
N ASN A 241 9.56 -14.21 -1.17
CA ASN A 241 9.82 -15.50 -0.53
C ASN A 241 11.07 -16.24 -1.02
N LEU A 242 11.73 -15.78 -2.09
CA LEU A 242 13.01 -16.34 -2.52
C LEU A 242 14.23 -15.73 -1.82
N THR A 243 14.04 -14.66 -1.04
CA THR A 243 15.08 -14.15 -0.15
C THR A 243 15.29 -15.13 1.01
N PRO A 244 16.56 -15.49 1.35
CA PRO A 244 16.84 -16.37 2.47
C PRO A 244 16.17 -15.91 3.77
N ASN A 245 15.61 -16.85 4.54
CA ASN A 245 14.73 -16.52 5.67
C ASN A 245 15.42 -15.69 6.76
N ASP A 246 16.65 -16.02 7.10
CA ASP A 246 17.44 -15.31 8.11
C ASP A 246 17.79 -13.88 7.66
N VAL A 247 18.04 -13.67 6.36
CA VAL A 247 18.27 -12.35 5.75
C VAL A 247 17.01 -11.51 5.83
N ALA A 248 15.86 -12.09 5.42
CA ALA A 248 14.58 -11.42 5.47
C ALA A 248 14.20 -11.01 6.90
N LEU A 249 14.33 -11.90 7.89
CA LEU A 249 13.97 -11.60 9.28
C LEU A 249 14.87 -10.50 9.89
N ARG A 250 16.18 -10.48 9.60
CA ARG A 250 17.06 -9.38 10.04
C ARG A 250 16.65 -8.05 9.42
N TRP A 251 16.32 -8.04 8.12
CA TRP A 251 15.84 -6.85 7.43
C TRP A 251 14.48 -6.36 7.99
N PHE A 252 13.52 -7.26 8.21
CA PHE A 252 12.25 -6.93 8.85
C PHE A 252 12.43 -6.36 10.27
N ALA A 253 13.33 -6.93 11.05
CA ALA A 253 13.59 -6.45 12.40
C ALA A 253 14.08 -4.99 12.42
N ASP A 254 15.02 -4.64 11.54
CA ASP A 254 15.52 -3.28 11.43
C ASP A 254 14.47 -2.31 10.90
N LEU A 255 13.75 -2.69 9.84
CA LEU A 255 12.72 -1.86 9.22
C LEU A 255 11.56 -1.57 10.17
N LEU A 256 10.98 -2.62 10.76
CA LEU A 256 9.88 -2.50 11.73
C LEU A 256 10.34 -1.74 12.99
N GLY A 257 11.59 -1.96 13.41
CA GLY A 257 12.21 -1.19 14.49
C GLY A 257 12.25 0.31 14.22
N LEU A 258 12.51 0.72 12.96
CA LEU A 258 12.47 2.12 12.55
C LEU A 258 11.05 2.68 12.51
N PHE A 259 10.08 1.93 11.98
CA PHE A 259 8.70 2.39 11.94
C PHE A 259 8.14 2.63 13.35
N ARG A 260 8.44 1.76 14.29
CA ARG A 260 8.10 1.93 15.71
C ARG A 260 8.78 3.15 16.33
N GLU A 261 10.07 3.36 16.07
CA GLU A 261 10.81 4.52 16.55
C GLU A 261 10.21 5.82 16.04
N PHE A 262 9.79 5.84 14.76
CA PHE A 262 9.11 6.99 14.16
C PHE A 262 7.63 7.11 14.58
N ARG A 263 7.06 6.09 15.20
CA ARG A 263 5.63 5.98 15.52
C ARG A 263 4.73 6.04 14.29
N TRP A 264 5.19 5.46 13.20
CA TRP A 264 4.42 5.35 11.98
C TRP A 264 3.59 4.08 11.96
N GLY A 265 2.34 4.19 11.51
CA GLY A 265 1.54 3.02 11.14
C GLY A 265 2.12 2.34 9.91
N TYR A 266 1.88 1.04 9.76
CA TYR A 266 2.43 0.29 8.64
C TYR A 266 1.53 -0.90 8.26
N SER A 267 1.51 -1.25 6.96
CA SER A 267 0.81 -2.43 6.45
C SER A 267 1.71 -3.28 5.56
N LEU A 268 1.72 -4.59 5.84
CA LEU A 268 2.52 -5.55 5.09
C LEU A 268 1.86 -5.88 3.75
N TRP A 269 2.61 -5.85 2.70
CA TRP A 269 2.27 -6.48 1.44
C TRP A 269 2.91 -7.89 1.38
N ASN A 270 2.11 -8.95 1.42
CA ASN A 270 0.67 -8.98 1.62
C ASN A 270 0.33 -9.85 2.84
N PHE A 271 -0.94 -10.13 3.13
CA PHE A 271 -1.30 -11.01 4.23
C PHE A 271 -1.02 -12.48 3.88
N ASN A 272 -1.58 -12.97 2.79
CA ASN A 272 -1.49 -14.35 2.31
C ASN A 272 -0.86 -14.39 0.91
N GLY A 273 0.33 -14.96 0.78
CA GLY A 273 1.07 -15.03 -0.47
C GLY A 273 2.57 -14.75 -0.31
N ALA A 274 3.29 -14.64 -1.41
CA ALA A 274 4.76 -14.68 -1.46
C ALA A 274 5.51 -13.61 -0.64
N PHE A 275 4.87 -12.53 -0.27
CA PHE A 275 5.42 -11.47 0.61
C PHE A 275 4.84 -11.51 2.03
N GLY A 276 3.87 -12.37 2.29
CA GLY A 276 3.00 -12.32 3.44
C GLY A 276 3.54 -12.91 4.73
N ILE A 277 2.67 -12.91 5.74
CA ILE A 277 2.88 -13.65 7.00
C ILE A 277 2.40 -15.10 6.84
N VAL A 278 1.43 -15.31 5.93
CA VAL A 278 0.72 -16.58 5.74
C VAL A 278 1.04 -17.17 4.38
N ASN A 279 1.34 -18.47 4.34
CA ASN A 279 1.54 -19.27 3.12
C ASN A 279 2.59 -18.72 2.14
N HIS A 280 3.55 -17.96 2.58
CA HIS A 280 4.52 -17.32 1.67
C HIS A 280 5.49 -18.32 1.03
N GLY A 281 5.69 -19.51 1.61
CA GLY A 281 6.49 -20.58 1.02
C GLY A 281 8.01 -20.33 1.02
N ARG A 282 8.54 -19.44 1.87
CA ARG A 282 9.98 -19.17 1.96
C ARG A 282 10.71 -20.38 2.52
N PRO A 283 11.75 -20.89 1.84
CA PRO A 283 12.57 -21.98 2.34
C PRO A 283 13.23 -21.65 3.71
N GLY A 284 13.30 -22.64 4.59
CA GLY A 284 13.89 -22.48 5.91
C GLY A 284 12.99 -21.81 6.96
N THR A 285 11.74 -21.47 6.63
CA THR A 285 10.77 -20.94 7.58
C THR A 285 10.17 -22.05 8.43
N ALA A 286 10.14 -21.84 9.76
CA ALA A 286 9.36 -22.68 10.68
C ALA A 286 7.92 -22.17 10.72
N TYR A 287 6.99 -22.95 10.16
CA TYR A 287 5.58 -22.58 10.13
C TYR A 287 4.80 -23.21 11.29
N GLU A 288 3.85 -22.45 11.80
CA GLU A 288 2.77 -22.96 12.65
C GLU A 288 1.49 -23.15 11.80
N ASN A 289 0.74 -24.21 12.07
CA ASN A 289 -0.56 -24.41 11.40
C ASN A 289 -1.66 -23.74 12.22
N TRP A 290 -2.28 -22.68 11.63
CA TRP A 290 -3.46 -22.02 12.18
C TRP A 290 -4.65 -22.22 11.24
N HIS A 291 -5.61 -23.02 11.64
CA HIS A 291 -6.83 -23.29 10.85
C HIS A 291 -6.58 -23.72 9.40
N GLY A 292 -5.46 -24.39 9.15
CA GLY A 292 -5.04 -24.82 7.80
C GLY A 292 -4.13 -23.83 7.06
N TYR A 293 -3.84 -22.69 7.65
CA TYR A 293 -2.85 -21.73 7.13
C TYR A 293 -1.47 -21.99 7.73
N GLN A 294 -0.44 -21.86 6.91
CA GLN A 294 0.97 -21.92 7.35
C GLN A 294 1.42 -20.53 7.77
N VAL A 295 1.48 -20.25 9.04
CA VAL A 295 1.83 -18.93 9.61
C VAL A 295 3.33 -18.90 9.93
N ASP A 296 4.04 -17.89 9.41
CA ASP A 296 5.40 -17.56 9.84
C ASP A 296 5.35 -16.84 11.19
N ARG A 297 5.50 -17.63 12.27
CA ARG A 297 5.42 -17.10 13.63
C ARG A 297 6.50 -16.07 13.92
N ALA A 298 7.73 -16.29 13.45
CA ALA A 298 8.84 -15.37 13.69
C ALA A 298 8.57 -14.00 13.05
N LEU A 299 8.03 -13.97 11.81
CA LEU A 299 7.67 -12.74 11.16
C LEU A 299 6.47 -12.06 11.85
N LEU A 300 5.45 -12.83 12.24
CA LEU A 300 4.28 -12.29 12.96
C LEU A 300 4.71 -11.66 14.30
N ASP A 301 5.58 -12.29 15.05
CA ASP A 301 6.10 -11.76 16.33
C ASP A 301 6.87 -10.44 16.10
N LEU A 302 7.70 -10.35 15.07
CA LEU A 302 8.37 -9.10 14.69
C LEU A 302 7.38 -8.01 14.32
N TYR A 303 6.32 -8.37 13.57
CA TYR A 303 5.28 -7.43 13.13
C TYR A 303 4.48 -6.86 14.30
N LEU A 304 4.14 -7.69 15.27
CA LEU A 304 3.36 -7.31 16.46
C LEU A 304 4.19 -6.69 17.59
N GLN A 305 5.50 -6.85 17.54
CA GLN A 305 6.40 -6.37 18.59
C GLN A 305 6.28 -4.84 18.77
N GLY A 306 5.95 -4.40 19.99
CA GLY A 306 5.87 -2.97 20.30
C GLY A 306 4.63 -2.25 19.73
N ARG A 307 3.54 -2.96 19.47
CA ARG A 307 2.22 -2.33 19.32
C ARG A 307 1.89 -1.57 20.62
N VAL A 308 1.57 -0.30 20.46
CA VAL A 308 1.13 0.59 21.54
C VAL A 308 -0.39 0.60 21.60
#